data_3a5a7c4b5bcdf322ae5bfd5bf60f27f3
#
_entry.id   3a5a7c4b5bcdf322ae5bfd5bf60f27f3
#
_cell.length_a   1.000
_cell.length_b   1.000
_cell.length_c   1.000
_cell.angle_alpha   90.00
_cell.angle_beta   90.00
_cell.angle_gamma   90.00
#
_symmetry.space_group_name_H-M   'P 1'
#
loop_
_entity.id
_entity.type
_entity.pdbx_description
1 polymer ?
#
loop_
_entity_poly.entity_id
_entity_poly.type
_entity_poly.pdbx_seq_one_letter_code
_entity_poly.pdbx_strand_id
1 'polypeptide(L)'
;MPDARVTDLYLRKPQVMSAQASVKSAEAQLKIAKRDLDNCEVAAPYDALIISREISTGDYVTQGTTAAVINNIEQAEITFPIAGFDRVFLDENTLGTKAILTLDDVSKTQVTATIHRDTGVIDSATRMTHFVARIEDPYALNATKPIVKFGTYTTISFEGKKLEDVYRIPQELVTNRTLWTIDEESKLVSQKIQVIREDGSDFLIQGTFNPNKVVMSLPEYPQNGMEVKVIDNSAGFVANSDTAK
;
A
#
# COMPACT_ATOMS: atom_id res chain seq x y z
N MET A 1 79.79 1.41 39.68
CA MET A 1 78.91 2.63 39.55
C MET A 1 77.52 2.17 39.36
N PRO A 2 76.55 2.55 40.20
CA PRO A 2 75.22 2.12 40.04
C PRO A 2 74.62 2.79 38.80
N ASP A 3 73.94 2.00 37.96
CA ASP A 3 73.21 2.44 36.80
C ASP A 3 72.19 3.56 37.23
N ALA A 4 72.49 4.78 36.77
CA ALA A 4 71.59 5.89 36.95
C ALA A 4 70.31 5.59 36.13
N ARG A 5 69.26 4.97 36.79
CA ARG A 5 67.92 4.77 36.19
C ARG A 5 67.44 6.13 35.81
N VAL A 6 67.37 6.39 34.51
CA VAL A 6 66.77 7.59 33.93
C VAL A 6 65.27 7.56 34.32
N THR A 7 64.91 8.42 35.26
CA THR A 7 63.56 8.53 35.75
C THR A 7 62.65 9.21 34.72
N ASP A 8 61.40 8.88 34.66
CA ASP A 8 60.39 9.49 33.74
C ASP A 8 60.33 11.01 33.89
N LEU A 9 60.64 11.52 35.10
CA LEU A 9 60.72 12.95 35.37
C LEU A 9 61.93 13.60 34.66
N TYR A 10 63.08 12.92 34.64
CA TYR A 10 64.25 13.37 33.90
C TYR A 10 64.06 13.42 32.39
N LEU A 11 63.29 12.48 31.86
CA LEU A 11 62.85 12.42 30.46
C LEU A 11 61.71 13.40 30.12
N ARG A 12 61.26 14.21 31.11
CA ARG A 12 60.15 15.18 30.96
C ARG A 12 58.86 14.56 30.45
N LYS A 13 58.65 13.25 30.64
CA LYS A 13 57.43 12.55 30.18
C LYS A 13 56.15 13.17 30.69
N PRO A 14 56.03 13.56 32.00
CA PRO A 14 54.83 14.20 32.51
C PRO A 14 54.49 15.52 31.81
N GLN A 15 55.53 16.32 31.46
CA GLN A 15 55.36 17.59 30.76
C GLN A 15 54.88 17.37 29.33
N VAL A 16 55.45 16.36 28.65
CA VAL A 16 55.01 15.97 27.29
C VAL A 16 53.57 15.46 27.31
N MET A 17 53.23 14.62 28.26
CA MET A 17 51.84 14.13 28.45
C MET A 17 50.84 15.26 28.72
N SER A 18 51.23 16.22 29.59
CA SER A 18 50.42 17.41 29.87
C SER A 18 50.22 18.27 28.63
N ALA A 19 51.28 18.52 27.85
CA ALA A 19 51.20 19.25 26.58
C ALA A 19 50.31 18.52 25.56
N GLN A 20 50.43 17.19 25.43
CA GLN A 20 49.60 16.38 24.57
C GLN A 20 48.12 16.42 24.99
N ALA A 21 47.84 16.37 26.29
CA ALA A 21 46.49 16.51 26.82
C ALA A 21 45.87 17.89 26.50
N SER A 22 46.69 18.95 26.60
CA SER A 22 46.28 20.31 26.24
C SER A 22 45.96 20.44 24.75
N VAL A 23 46.80 19.87 23.88
CA VAL A 23 46.52 19.82 22.44
C VAL A 23 45.21 19.07 22.15
N LYS A 24 45.03 17.88 22.71
CA LYS A 24 43.76 17.12 22.57
C LYS A 24 42.56 17.91 23.04
N SER A 25 42.66 18.63 24.15
CA SER A 25 41.57 19.47 24.67
C SER A 25 41.25 20.61 23.70
N ALA A 26 42.30 21.30 23.16
CA ALA A 26 42.08 22.36 22.17
C ALA A 26 41.49 21.84 20.85
N GLU A 27 41.94 20.68 20.38
CA GLU A 27 41.34 20.02 19.20
C GLU A 27 39.86 19.67 19.42
N ALA A 28 39.50 19.17 20.60
CA ALA A 28 38.11 18.88 20.96
C ALA A 28 37.26 20.16 20.98
N GLN A 29 37.75 21.24 21.55
CA GLN A 29 37.09 22.54 21.55
C GLN A 29 36.92 23.09 20.14
N LEU A 30 37.93 22.98 19.29
CA LEU A 30 37.82 23.38 17.89
C LEU A 30 36.78 22.57 17.14
N LYS A 31 36.69 21.25 17.39
CA LYS A 31 35.67 20.38 16.77
C LYS A 31 34.29 20.78 17.21
N ILE A 32 34.09 21.12 18.48
CA ILE A 32 32.79 21.61 19.01
C ILE A 32 32.42 22.92 18.33
N ALA A 33 33.34 23.91 18.28
CA ALA A 33 33.08 25.20 17.68
C ALA A 33 32.74 25.10 16.18
N LYS A 34 33.43 24.22 15.45
CA LYS A 34 33.12 23.95 14.02
C LYS A 34 31.73 23.36 13.87
N ARG A 35 31.37 22.36 14.65
CA ARG A 35 30.05 21.77 14.63
C ARG A 35 28.95 22.80 14.94
N ASP A 36 29.20 23.68 15.91
CA ASP A 36 28.26 24.71 16.29
C ASP A 36 28.08 25.76 15.17
N LEU A 37 29.14 26.05 14.42
CA LEU A 37 29.09 26.87 13.21
C LEU A 37 28.30 26.14 12.10
N ASP A 38 28.58 24.89 11.84
CA ASP A 38 27.90 24.09 10.82
C ASP A 38 26.38 24.00 11.12
N ASN A 39 26.00 23.94 12.40
CA ASN A 39 24.59 23.93 12.83
C ASN A 39 23.88 25.27 12.62
N CYS A 40 24.59 26.36 12.31
CA CYS A 40 23.97 27.63 11.95
C CYS A 40 23.41 27.63 10.52
N GLU A 41 23.80 26.66 9.70
CA GLU A 41 23.24 26.46 8.37
C GLU A 41 22.30 25.25 8.41
N VAL A 42 21.00 25.49 8.24
CA VAL A 42 19.97 24.44 8.23
C VAL A 42 19.57 24.18 6.80
N ALA A 43 19.93 23.00 6.28
CA ALA A 43 19.54 22.53 4.96
C ALA A 43 18.64 21.30 5.04
N ALA A 44 17.74 21.13 4.09
CA ALA A 44 16.96 19.91 3.97
C ALA A 44 17.88 18.74 3.56
N PRO A 45 17.81 17.57 4.24
CA PRO A 45 18.66 16.42 3.92
C PRO A 45 18.16 15.62 2.70
N TYR A 46 17.03 15.98 2.12
CA TYR A 46 16.36 15.34 0.98
C TYR A 46 15.50 16.36 0.23
N ASP A 47 15.02 16.00 -0.93
CA ASP A 47 14.03 16.80 -1.66
C ASP A 47 12.75 16.91 -0.86
N ALA A 48 12.38 18.11 -0.48
CA ALA A 48 11.33 18.36 0.49
C ALA A 48 10.31 19.40 0.03
N LEU A 49 9.06 19.18 0.40
CA LEU A 49 8.01 20.18 0.36
C LEU A 49 7.94 20.90 1.71
N ILE A 50 8.11 22.22 1.68
CA ILE A 50 7.95 23.03 2.88
C ILE A 50 6.45 23.21 3.17
N ILE A 51 6.02 22.68 4.30
CA ILE A 51 4.62 22.78 4.75
C ILE A 51 4.39 24.09 5.51
N SER A 52 5.27 24.39 6.46
CA SER A 52 5.24 25.65 7.21
C SER A 52 6.63 26.14 7.53
N ARG A 53 6.76 27.45 7.69
CA ARG A 53 7.94 28.11 8.18
C ARG A 53 7.60 28.79 9.50
N GLU A 54 8.30 28.40 10.57
CA GLU A 54 8.01 28.83 11.93
C GLU A 54 8.90 30.00 12.40
N ILE A 55 9.97 30.30 11.64
CA ILE A 55 10.94 31.37 11.95
C ILE A 55 11.01 32.38 10.81
N SER A 56 11.30 33.64 11.15
CA SER A 56 11.47 34.74 10.22
C SER A 56 12.77 35.49 10.47
N THR A 57 13.19 36.29 9.50
CA THR A 57 14.38 37.12 9.66
C THR A 57 14.18 38.10 10.83
N GLY A 58 15.11 38.09 11.77
CA GLY A 58 15.07 38.87 13.00
C GLY A 58 14.60 38.13 14.24
N ASP A 59 14.10 36.92 14.07
CA ASP A 59 13.69 36.10 15.21
C ASP A 59 14.92 35.59 16.00
N TYR A 60 14.75 35.49 17.30
CA TYR A 60 15.75 34.89 18.17
C TYR A 60 15.53 33.40 18.26
N VAL A 61 16.49 32.62 17.75
CA VAL A 61 16.40 31.17 17.66
C VAL A 61 17.31 30.51 18.69
N THR A 62 16.78 29.54 19.43
CA THR A 62 17.51 28.76 20.42
C THR A 62 17.57 27.29 20.00
N GLN A 63 18.45 26.52 20.63
CA GLN A 63 18.49 25.08 20.41
C GLN A 63 17.14 24.42 20.73
N GLY A 64 16.60 23.65 19.79
CA GLY A 64 15.28 23.02 19.90
C GLY A 64 14.12 23.81 19.29
N THR A 65 14.38 25.04 18.79
CA THR A 65 13.36 25.80 18.05
C THR A 65 13.06 25.14 16.70
N THR A 66 11.80 24.91 16.41
CA THR A 66 11.38 24.40 15.09
C THR A 66 11.52 25.50 14.06
N ALA A 67 12.34 25.31 13.05
CA ALA A 67 12.55 26.29 11.98
C ALA A 67 11.50 26.18 10.87
N ALA A 68 11.17 24.98 10.45
CA ALA A 68 10.20 24.67 9.41
C ALA A 68 9.68 23.24 9.58
N VAL A 69 8.51 22.97 9.02
CA VAL A 69 7.97 21.61 8.85
C VAL A 69 8.10 21.25 7.38
N ILE A 70 8.77 20.15 7.10
CA ILE A 70 9.04 19.69 5.74
C ILE A 70 8.57 18.22 5.58
N ASN A 71 8.02 17.90 4.42
CA ASN A 71 7.70 16.53 4.03
C ASN A 71 8.66 16.06 2.95
N ASN A 72 9.14 14.83 3.08
CA ASN A 72 9.92 14.19 2.03
C ASN A 72 9.01 13.96 0.80
N ILE A 73 9.48 14.36 -0.38
CA ILE A 73 8.77 14.21 -1.65
C ILE A 73 9.45 13.25 -2.62
N GLU A 74 10.52 12.59 -2.21
CA GLU A 74 11.14 11.53 -3.00
C GLU A 74 10.22 10.32 -3.12
N GLN A 75 9.49 10.02 -2.03
CA GLN A 75 8.57 8.89 -1.94
C GLN A 75 7.32 9.28 -1.16
N ALA A 76 6.18 8.71 -1.53
CA ALA A 76 4.94 8.76 -0.76
C ALA A 76 4.46 7.36 -0.41
N GLU A 77 3.90 7.21 0.78
CA GLU A 77 3.28 5.97 1.23
C GLU A 77 1.77 6.16 1.37
N ILE A 78 1.01 5.17 0.92
CA ILE A 78 -0.44 5.10 1.05
C ILE A 78 -0.75 3.85 1.85
N THR A 79 -1.42 4.03 2.99
CA THR A 79 -1.90 2.92 3.81
C THR A 79 -3.34 2.62 3.44
N PHE A 80 -3.65 1.36 3.13
CA PHE A 80 -4.99 0.92 2.79
C PHE A 80 -5.36 -0.35 3.54
N PRO A 81 -6.64 -0.50 3.96
CA PRO A 81 -7.12 -1.66 4.68
C PRO A 81 -7.52 -2.78 3.73
N ILE A 82 -7.28 -4.02 4.15
CA ILE A 82 -7.81 -5.22 3.52
C ILE A 82 -8.61 -5.99 4.58
N ALA A 83 -9.85 -6.33 4.24
CA ALA A 83 -10.72 -7.08 5.13
C ALA A 83 -10.17 -8.50 5.36
N GLY A 84 -10.36 -9.04 6.57
CA GLY A 84 -9.81 -10.35 6.91
C GLY A 84 -10.30 -11.49 6.01
N PHE A 85 -11.54 -11.42 5.51
CA PHE A 85 -12.11 -12.40 4.57
C PHE A 85 -11.54 -12.26 3.15
N ASP A 86 -11.06 -11.09 2.75
CA ASP A 86 -10.43 -10.87 1.44
C ASP A 86 -8.97 -11.30 1.41
N ARG A 87 -8.36 -11.51 2.58
CA ARG A 87 -6.96 -11.93 2.69
C ARG A 87 -6.68 -13.29 2.00
N VAL A 88 -7.68 -14.16 1.93
CA VAL A 88 -7.58 -15.47 1.27
C VAL A 88 -7.31 -15.34 -0.23
N PHE A 89 -7.71 -14.21 -0.82
CA PHE A 89 -7.54 -13.90 -2.24
C PHE A 89 -6.23 -13.17 -2.57
N LEU A 90 -5.41 -12.89 -1.56
CA LEU A 90 -4.08 -12.35 -1.79
C LEU A 90 -3.13 -13.46 -2.23
N ASP A 91 -2.24 -13.12 -3.15
CA ASP A 91 -1.12 -13.99 -3.52
C ASP A 91 -0.08 -14.01 -2.37
N GLU A 92 0.66 -15.10 -2.24
CA GLU A 92 1.78 -15.20 -1.29
C GLU A 92 2.85 -14.14 -1.56
N ASN A 93 2.99 -13.71 -2.82
CA ASN A 93 3.93 -12.69 -3.27
C ASN A 93 3.29 -11.30 -3.45
N THR A 94 2.24 -10.98 -2.72
CA THR A 94 1.58 -9.66 -2.80
C THR A 94 2.55 -8.50 -2.53
N LEU A 95 3.57 -8.71 -1.70
CA LEU A 95 4.62 -7.72 -1.48
C LEU A 95 5.52 -7.60 -2.72
N GLY A 96 5.76 -6.38 -3.18
CA GLY A 96 6.50 -6.10 -4.42
C GLY A 96 5.62 -6.04 -5.67
N THR A 97 4.34 -6.39 -5.57
CA THR A 97 3.40 -6.32 -6.70
C THR A 97 3.08 -4.87 -7.04
N LYS A 98 2.92 -4.61 -8.33
CA LYS A 98 2.47 -3.30 -8.83
C LYS A 98 0.99 -3.12 -8.53
N ALA A 99 0.65 -1.94 -8.06
CA ALA A 99 -0.72 -1.51 -7.83
C ALA A 99 -1.01 -0.27 -8.67
N ILE A 100 -2.26 -0.12 -9.08
CA ILE A 100 -2.75 1.06 -9.79
C ILE A 100 -3.53 1.89 -8.78
N LEU A 101 -3.11 3.12 -8.60
CA LEU A 101 -3.81 4.13 -7.82
C LEU A 101 -4.65 4.97 -8.75
N THR A 102 -5.94 5.00 -8.54
CA THR A 102 -6.85 5.92 -9.22
C THR A 102 -7.13 7.08 -8.30
N LEU A 103 -6.71 8.28 -8.70
CA LEU A 103 -6.94 9.52 -7.96
C LEU A 103 -8.43 9.88 -8.05
N ASP A 104 -8.98 10.44 -6.98
CA ASP A 104 -10.37 10.92 -6.99
C ASP A 104 -10.45 12.34 -7.56
N ASP A 105 -9.97 12.48 -8.79
CA ASP A 105 -10.08 13.67 -9.62
C ASP A 105 -11.10 13.49 -10.74
N VAL A 106 -11.43 14.57 -11.46
CA VAL A 106 -12.39 14.56 -12.59
C VAL A 106 -11.92 13.61 -13.70
N SER A 107 -10.61 13.48 -13.88
CA SER A 107 -9.98 12.69 -14.95
C SER A 107 -9.75 11.24 -14.55
N LYS A 108 -9.99 10.88 -13.27
CA LYS A 108 -9.66 9.54 -12.70
C LYS A 108 -8.24 9.12 -13.06
N THR A 109 -7.31 10.04 -12.83
CA THR A 109 -5.89 9.85 -13.17
C THR A 109 -5.32 8.62 -12.48
N GLN A 110 -4.60 7.80 -13.24
CA GLN A 110 -3.99 6.58 -12.74
C GLN A 110 -2.49 6.76 -12.53
N VAL A 111 -1.99 6.27 -11.40
CA VAL A 111 -0.58 6.29 -11.03
C VAL A 111 -0.17 4.91 -10.55
N THR A 112 1.01 4.45 -10.96
CA THR A 112 1.55 3.17 -10.51
C THR A 112 2.21 3.32 -9.14
N ALA A 113 1.87 2.41 -8.23
CA ALA A 113 2.52 2.22 -6.94
C ALA A 113 3.03 0.79 -6.80
N THR A 114 3.83 0.52 -5.79
CA THR A 114 4.28 -0.84 -5.46
C THR A 114 3.86 -1.16 -4.03
N ILE A 115 3.26 -2.32 -3.81
CA ILE A 115 2.91 -2.78 -2.46
C ILE A 115 4.22 -3.10 -1.74
N HIS A 116 4.56 -2.28 -0.75
CA HIS A 116 5.88 -2.30 -0.11
C HIS A 116 5.91 -3.22 1.10
N ARG A 117 4.91 -3.13 1.96
CA ARG A 117 4.88 -3.88 3.22
C ARG A 117 3.46 -4.07 3.74
N ASP A 118 3.30 -5.10 4.55
CA ASP A 118 2.19 -5.28 5.50
C ASP A 118 2.58 -4.60 6.82
N THR A 119 1.63 -4.00 7.51
CA THR A 119 1.88 -3.40 8.84
C THR A 119 2.12 -4.46 9.92
N GLY A 120 1.82 -5.74 9.64
CA GLY A 120 2.00 -6.86 10.57
C GLY A 120 1.03 -6.86 11.77
N VAL A 121 0.07 -5.94 11.80
CA VAL A 121 -0.90 -5.80 12.87
C VAL A 121 -2.32 -5.81 12.32
N ILE A 122 -3.19 -6.59 12.97
CA ILE A 122 -4.63 -6.57 12.68
C ILE A 122 -5.26 -5.53 13.60
N ASP A 123 -5.97 -4.56 13.00
CA ASP A 123 -6.74 -3.59 13.75
C ASP A 123 -7.87 -4.30 14.53
N SER A 124 -7.88 -4.14 15.84
CA SER A 124 -8.80 -4.85 16.73
C SER A 124 -10.25 -4.40 16.60
N ALA A 125 -10.48 -3.16 16.18
CA ALA A 125 -11.81 -2.58 16.03
C ALA A 125 -12.44 -2.97 14.67
N THR A 126 -11.66 -2.91 13.59
CA THR A 126 -12.15 -3.18 12.22
C THR A 126 -11.86 -4.60 11.76
N ARG A 127 -10.95 -5.33 12.42
CA ARG A 127 -10.42 -6.64 12.03
C ARG A 127 -9.78 -6.65 10.64
N MET A 128 -9.29 -5.50 10.19
CA MET A 128 -8.61 -5.32 8.91
C MET A 128 -7.09 -5.38 9.08
N THR A 129 -6.41 -5.88 8.08
CA THR A 129 -4.96 -5.78 7.95
C THR A 129 -4.64 -4.58 7.06
N HIS A 130 -3.64 -3.80 7.41
CA HIS A 130 -3.24 -2.64 6.61
C HIS A 130 -1.99 -2.96 5.80
N PHE A 131 -2.04 -2.63 4.54
CA PHE A 131 -0.92 -2.67 3.62
C PHE A 131 -0.48 -1.27 3.27
N VAL A 132 0.79 -1.13 2.91
CA VAL A 132 1.39 0.13 2.51
C VAL A 132 1.90 0.02 1.09
N ALA A 133 1.36 0.83 0.20
CA ALA A 133 1.85 1.02 -1.15
C ALA A 133 2.75 2.25 -1.21
N ARG A 134 3.85 2.18 -1.97
CA ARG A 134 4.82 3.23 -2.17
C ARG A 134 4.75 3.76 -3.58
N ILE A 135 4.77 5.08 -3.69
CA ILE A 135 4.88 5.82 -4.94
C ILE A 135 6.25 6.47 -4.95
N GLU A 136 7.04 6.20 -5.98
CA GLU A 136 8.30 6.89 -6.22
C GLU A 136 8.03 8.24 -6.90
N ASP A 137 8.73 9.31 -6.45
CA ASP A 137 8.68 10.66 -7.02
C ASP A 137 7.22 11.19 -7.20
N PRO A 138 6.40 11.28 -6.13
CA PRO A 138 4.98 11.62 -6.23
C PRO A 138 4.71 13.01 -6.79
N TYR A 139 5.69 13.91 -6.75
CA TYR A 139 5.60 15.27 -7.27
C TYR A 139 6.18 15.44 -8.67
N ALA A 140 6.61 14.34 -9.31
CA ALA A 140 7.13 14.34 -10.69
C ALA A 140 8.33 15.29 -10.89
N LEU A 141 9.28 15.26 -9.96
CA LEU A 141 10.51 16.06 -10.04
C LEU A 141 11.47 15.52 -11.10
N ASN A 142 11.51 14.18 -11.24
CA ASN A 142 12.48 13.49 -12.09
C ASN A 142 11.84 12.86 -13.34
N ALA A 143 10.51 12.82 -13.45
CA ALA A 143 9.82 12.20 -14.56
C ALA A 143 8.52 12.92 -14.90
N THR A 144 8.14 12.94 -16.17
CA THR A 144 6.84 13.46 -16.63
C THR A 144 5.76 12.44 -16.32
N LYS A 145 5.07 12.61 -15.19
CA LYS A 145 3.96 11.76 -14.73
C LYS A 145 2.96 12.60 -13.94
N PRO A 146 1.75 12.09 -13.69
CA PRO A 146 0.78 12.81 -12.86
C PRO A 146 1.30 13.06 -11.45
N ILE A 147 1.03 14.25 -10.92
CA ILE A 147 1.40 14.64 -9.56
C ILE A 147 0.37 14.07 -8.57
N VAL A 148 0.87 13.43 -7.51
CA VAL A 148 0.06 12.93 -6.39
C VAL A 148 0.34 13.79 -5.17
N LYS A 149 -0.59 14.66 -4.82
CA LYS A 149 -0.45 15.53 -3.64
C LYS A 149 -0.77 14.74 -2.36
N PHE A 150 -0.06 15.04 -1.28
CA PHE A 150 -0.38 14.49 0.03
C PHE A 150 -1.81 14.87 0.45
N GLY A 151 -2.52 13.92 1.05
CA GLY A 151 -3.93 14.09 1.45
C GLY A 151 -4.96 13.83 0.35
N THR A 152 -4.55 13.43 -0.85
CA THR A 152 -5.48 13.06 -1.91
C THR A 152 -6.11 11.70 -1.62
N TYR A 153 -7.44 11.59 -1.76
CA TYR A 153 -8.14 10.31 -1.72
C TYR A 153 -7.86 9.52 -2.98
N THR A 154 -7.60 8.22 -2.80
CA THR A 154 -7.26 7.32 -3.90
C THR A 154 -7.93 5.97 -3.73
N THR A 155 -8.29 5.37 -4.85
CA THR A 155 -8.67 3.95 -4.91
C THR A 155 -7.47 3.15 -5.38
N ILE A 156 -7.12 2.09 -4.66
CA ILE A 156 -6.03 1.20 -5.02
C ILE A 156 -6.58 -0.10 -5.62
N SER A 157 -6.03 -0.52 -6.75
CA SER A 157 -6.33 -1.78 -7.41
C SER A 157 -5.03 -2.53 -7.69
N PHE A 158 -4.99 -3.80 -7.40
CA PHE A 158 -3.84 -4.67 -7.65
C PHE A 158 -4.28 -6.10 -7.91
N GLU A 159 -3.43 -6.88 -8.55
CA GLU A 159 -3.73 -8.26 -8.88
C GLU A 159 -3.63 -9.14 -7.62
N GLY A 160 -4.68 -9.93 -7.38
CA GLY A 160 -4.72 -10.94 -6.34
C GLY A 160 -4.46 -12.35 -6.90
N LYS A 161 -4.82 -13.35 -6.12
CA LYS A 161 -4.71 -14.75 -6.50
C LYS A 161 -5.65 -15.06 -7.67
N LYS A 162 -5.11 -15.71 -8.70
CA LYS A 162 -5.90 -16.19 -9.83
C LYS A 162 -6.83 -17.32 -9.36
N LEU A 163 -8.13 -17.14 -9.59
CA LEU A 163 -9.13 -18.15 -9.31
C LEU A 163 -9.45 -18.92 -10.59
N GLU A 164 -9.52 -20.24 -10.51
CA GLU A 164 -9.89 -21.12 -11.63
C GLU A 164 -11.32 -21.63 -11.44
N ASP A 165 -12.01 -21.91 -12.54
CA ASP A 165 -13.39 -22.41 -12.57
C ASP A 165 -14.40 -21.56 -11.80
N VAL A 166 -14.23 -20.23 -11.88
CA VAL A 166 -15.09 -19.24 -11.24
C VAL A 166 -15.91 -18.50 -12.29
N TYR A 167 -17.20 -18.36 -12.01
CA TYR A 167 -18.15 -17.64 -12.86
C TYR A 167 -18.64 -16.39 -12.14
N ARG A 168 -18.75 -15.28 -12.87
CA ARG A 168 -19.36 -14.04 -12.37
C ARG A 168 -20.83 -14.04 -12.71
N ILE A 169 -21.70 -13.99 -11.70
CA ILE A 169 -23.15 -14.06 -11.85
C ILE A 169 -23.82 -12.94 -11.05
N PRO A 170 -24.77 -12.18 -11.62
CA PRO A 170 -25.53 -11.19 -10.88
C PRO A 170 -26.18 -11.79 -9.62
N GLN A 171 -26.12 -11.05 -8.51
CA GLN A 171 -26.64 -11.50 -7.21
C GLN A 171 -28.14 -11.84 -7.26
N GLU A 172 -28.90 -11.14 -8.11
CA GLU A 172 -30.34 -11.34 -8.29
C GLU A 172 -30.71 -12.74 -8.81
N LEU A 173 -29.78 -13.42 -9.49
CA LEU A 173 -29.99 -14.77 -10.04
C LEU A 173 -29.71 -15.88 -9.02
N VAL A 174 -29.15 -15.53 -7.87
CA VAL A 174 -28.74 -16.48 -6.83
C VAL A 174 -29.67 -16.35 -5.63
N THR A 175 -30.48 -17.36 -5.37
CA THR A 175 -31.37 -17.41 -4.22
C THR A 175 -30.98 -18.56 -3.30
N ASN A 176 -30.68 -18.30 -2.04
CA ASN A 176 -30.31 -19.32 -1.04
C ASN A 176 -29.14 -20.22 -1.51
N ARG A 177 -28.11 -19.64 -2.15
CA ARG A 177 -26.98 -20.37 -2.75
C ARG A 177 -27.40 -21.39 -3.81
N THR A 178 -28.49 -21.13 -4.48
CA THR A 178 -29.03 -21.95 -5.57
C THR A 178 -29.11 -21.11 -6.83
N LEU A 179 -28.63 -21.65 -7.92
CA LEU A 179 -28.72 -21.11 -9.26
C LEU A 179 -29.66 -21.99 -10.07
N TRP A 180 -30.49 -21.38 -10.89
CA TRP A 180 -31.40 -22.13 -11.78
C TRP A 180 -30.80 -22.20 -13.18
N THR A 181 -30.74 -23.41 -13.70
CA THR A 181 -30.30 -23.71 -15.07
C THR A 181 -31.39 -24.48 -15.82
N ILE A 182 -31.23 -24.61 -17.12
CA ILE A 182 -32.13 -25.40 -17.98
C ILE A 182 -31.38 -26.65 -18.44
N ASP A 183 -32.01 -27.80 -18.38
CA ASP A 183 -31.50 -29.03 -18.96
C ASP A 183 -31.71 -29.11 -20.48
N GLU A 184 -31.44 -30.27 -21.08
CA GLU A 184 -31.59 -30.50 -22.52
C GLU A 184 -33.06 -30.62 -22.94
N GLU A 185 -33.96 -30.93 -21.99
CA GLU A 185 -35.41 -31.07 -22.19
C GLU A 185 -36.19 -29.78 -21.90
N SER A 186 -35.50 -28.64 -21.73
CA SER A 186 -36.11 -27.35 -21.37
C SER A 186 -36.81 -27.34 -20.01
N LYS A 187 -36.30 -28.13 -19.07
CA LYS A 187 -36.77 -28.16 -17.69
C LYS A 187 -35.86 -27.40 -16.75
N LEU A 188 -36.43 -26.74 -15.74
CA LEU A 188 -35.69 -26.07 -14.71
C LEU A 188 -34.95 -27.07 -13.80
N VAL A 189 -33.68 -26.83 -13.58
CA VAL A 189 -32.83 -27.60 -12.67
C VAL A 189 -32.21 -26.65 -11.67
N SER A 190 -32.41 -26.93 -10.39
CA SER A 190 -31.79 -26.18 -9.32
C SER A 190 -30.35 -26.72 -9.07
N GLN A 191 -29.38 -25.83 -9.16
CA GLN A 191 -27.96 -26.16 -8.92
C GLN A 191 -27.49 -25.48 -7.63
N LYS A 192 -26.97 -26.26 -6.70
CA LYS A 192 -26.28 -25.70 -5.53
C LYS A 192 -24.92 -25.17 -5.95
N ILE A 193 -24.64 -23.95 -5.56
CA ILE A 193 -23.41 -23.26 -5.89
C ILE A 193 -22.69 -22.85 -4.61
N GLN A 194 -21.38 -22.70 -4.73
CA GLN A 194 -20.56 -22.11 -3.68
C GLN A 194 -20.24 -20.67 -4.06
N VAL A 195 -20.69 -19.71 -3.26
CA VAL A 195 -20.28 -18.31 -3.41
C VAL A 195 -18.90 -18.18 -2.81
N ILE A 196 -17.94 -17.79 -3.64
CA ILE A 196 -16.54 -17.58 -3.28
C ILE A 196 -16.37 -16.16 -2.74
N ARG A 197 -16.91 -15.15 -3.46
CA ARG A 197 -16.78 -13.73 -3.12
C ARG A 197 -17.96 -12.94 -3.65
N GLU A 198 -18.28 -11.87 -2.94
CA GLU A 198 -19.16 -10.80 -3.43
C GLU A 198 -18.31 -9.71 -4.09
N ASP A 199 -18.67 -9.31 -5.30
CA ASP A 199 -17.98 -8.29 -6.06
C ASP A 199 -18.98 -7.28 -6.64
N GLY A 200 -19.27 -6.25 -5.86
CA GLY A 200 -20.26 -5.23 -6.19
C GLY A 200 -21.66 -5.81 -6.29
N SER A 201 -22.25 -5.81 -7.50
CA SER A 201 -23.58 -6.37 -7.79
C SER A 201 -23.55 -7.86 -8.16
N ASP A 202 -22.38 -8.46 -8.23
CA ASP A 202 -22.16 -9.81 -8.72
C ASP A 202 -21.62 -10.72 -7.62
N PHE A 203 -21.89 -12.03 -7.76
CA PHE A 203 -21.21 -13.08 -7.03
C PHE A 203 -20.16 -13.75 -7.92
N LEU A 204 -18.99 -14.00 -7.36
CA LEU A 204 -18.06 -14.98 -7.90
C LEU A 204 -18.42 -16.34 -7.31
N ILE A 205 -18.86 -17.26 -8.17
CA ILE A 205 -19.35 -18.56 -7.75
C ILE A 205 -18.53 -19.68 -8.37
N GLN A 206 -18.45 -20.79 -7.65
CA GLN A 206 -17.87 -22.05 -8.14
C GLN A 206 -18.94 -23.13 -8.13
N GLY A 207 -19.00 -23.92 -9.20
CA GLY A 207 -19.97 -24.99 -9.31
C GLY A 207 -19.88 -25.69 -10.66
N THR A 208 -20.44 -26.89 -10.73
CA THR A 208 -20.48 -27.68 -11.97
C THR A 208 -21.81 -27.42 -12.68
N PHE A 209 -21.86 -26.42 -13.52
CA PHE A 209 -23.03 -26.08 -14.32
C PHE A 209 -22.59 -25.52 -15.68
N ASN A 210 -23.52 -25.54 -16.64
CA ASN A 210 -23.27 -24.91 -17.94
C ASN A 210 -23.65 -23.42 -17.87
N PRO A 211 -22.69 -22.49 -17.99
CA PRO A 211 -22.96 -21.07 -17.85
C PRO A 211 -23.92 -20.52 -18.92
N ASN A 212 -23.98 -21.16 -20.10
CA ASN A 212 -24.87 -20.74 -21.19
C ASN A 212 -26.33 -21.17 -20.97
N LYS A 213 -26.61 -21.99 -19.95
CA LYS A 213 -27.94 -22.48 -19.61
C LYS A 213 -28.50 -21.85 -18.33
N VAL A 214 -27.93 -20.76 -17.86
CA VAL A 214 -28.40 -20.01 -16.67
C VAL A 214 -29.66 -19.25 -17.01
N VAL A 215 -30.65 -19.34 -16.13
CA VAL A 215 -31.94 -18.68 -16.32
C VAL A 215 -31.89 -17.26 -15.77
N MET A 216 -32.11 -16.27 -16.64
CA MET A 216 -32.10 -14.85 -16.29
C MET A 216 -33.38 -14.33 -15.66
N SER A 217 -34.52 -14.95 -15.96
CA SER A 217 -35.80 -14.57 -15.42
C SER A 217 -36.58 -15.82 -14.98
N LEU A 218 -36.88 -15.92 -13.70
CA LEU A 218 -37.55 -17.05 -13.12
C LEU A 218 -39.06 -16.81 -13.02
N PRO A 219 -39.89 -17.86 -13.13
CA PRO A 219 -41.28 -17.77 -12.76
C PRO A 219 -41.45 -17.49 -11.26
N GLU A 220 -42.63 -17.04 -10.84
CA GLU A 220 -42.89 -16.64 -9.45
C GLU A 220 -42.63 -17.76 -8.41
N TYR A 221 -42.87 -19.01 -8.81
CA TYR A 221 -42.61 -20.20 -7.98
C TYR A 221 -41.82 -21.26 -8.75
N PRO A 222 -40.51 -21.15 -8.90
CA PRO A 222 -39.75 -22.10 -9.65
C PRO A 222 -39.65 -23.45 -8.93
N GLN A 223 -39.91 -24.54 -9.66
CA GLN A 223 -39.80 -25.92 -9.16
C GLN A 223 -38.84 -26.72 -10.02
N ASN A 224 -38.11 -27.62 -9.40
CA ASN A 224 -37.19 -28.52 -10.10
C ASN A 224 -37.97 -29.45 -11.04
N GLY A 225 -37.56 -29.56 -12.30
CA GLY A 225 -38.25 -30.34 -13.33
C GLY A 225 -39.43 -29.62 -14.01
N MET A 226 -39.71 -28.35 -13.68
CA MET A 226 -40.73 -27.57 -14.32
C MET A 226 -40.38 -27.28 -15.78
N GLU A 227 -41.29 -27.59 -16.71
CA GLU A 227 -41.10 -27.23 -18.13
C GLU A 227 -41.28 -25.72 -18.32
N VAL A 228 -40.29 -25.13 -19.03
CA VAL A 228 -40.28 -23.69 -19.32
C VAL A 228 -40.08 -23.44 -20.79
N LYS A 229 -40.70 -22.36 -21.29
CA LYS A 229 -40.48 -21.91 -22.64
C LYS A 229 -39.24 -21.05 -22.66
N VAL A 230 -38.20 -21.51 -23.33
CA VAL A 230 -36.97 -20.75 -23.51
C VAL A 230 -37.23 -19.59 -24.49
N ILE A 231 -37.10 -18.38 -24.01
CA ILE A 231 -37.08 -17.18 -24.85
C ILE A 231 -35.60 -16.79 -24.94
N ASP A 232 -35.02 -17.06 -26.09
CA ASP A 232 -33.60 -16.77 -26.32
C ASP A 232 -33.39 -15.25 -26.43
N ASN A 233 -32.90 -14.65 -25.40
CA ASN A 233 -32.54 -13.24 -25.37
C ASN A 233 -31.02 -13.15 -25.61
N SER A 234 -30.59 -13.36 -26.86
CA SER A 234 -29.19 -13.42 -27.27
C SER A 234 -28.40 -12.11 -27.12
N ALA A 235 -28.94 -11.14 -26.42
CA ALA A 235 -28.33 -9.84 -26.20
C ALA A 235 -27.94 -9.63 -24.73
N GLY A 236 -27.09 -10.49 -24.12
CA GLY A 236 -26.58 -9.97 -22.89
C GLY A 236 -25.88 -10.79 -21.85
N PHE A 237 -25.70 -12.06 -21.98
CA PHE A 237 -24.82 -12.75 -21.02
C PHE A 237 -23.68 -13.45 -21.75
N VAL A 238 -22.58 -12.75 -21.88
CA VAL A 238 -21.28 -13.38 -22.08
C VAL A 238 -20.84 -13.82 -20.69
N ALA A 239 -20.94 -15.13 -20.41
CA ALA A 239 -20.22 -15.71 -19.28
C ALA A 239 -18.74 -15.47 -19.55
N ASN A 240 -18.22 -14.34 -19.12
CA ASN A 240 -16.81 -14.08 -19.18
C ASN A 240 -16.15 -15.08 -18.24
N SER A 241 -15.52 -16.09 -18.83
CA SER A 241 -14.40 -16.80 -18.22
C SER A 241 -13.20 -15.85 -18.18
N ASP A 242 -13.45 -14.59 -17.82
CA ASP A 242 -12.38 -13.65 -17.60
C ASP A 242 -11.69 -14.04 -16.31
N THR A 243 -10.48 -14.47 -16.49
CA THR A 243 -9.44 -14.42 -15.48
C THR A 243 -9.64 -13.13 -14.70
N ALA A 244 -10.18 -13.23 -13.49
CA ALA A 244 -10.34 -12.09 -12.61
C ALA A 244 -8.94 -11.47 -12.42
N LYS A 245 -8.69 -10.38 -13.12
CA LYS A 245 -7.49 -9.55 -12.98
C LYS A 245 -7.59 -8.72 -11.73
#